data_8f41169ee6bc124da83444b4f065c3aa
#
_entry.id   8f41169ee6bc124da83444b4f065c3aa
#
_cell.length_a   1.000
_cell.length_b   1.000
_cell.length_c   1.000
_cell.angle_alpha   90.00
_cell.angle_beta   90.00
_cell.angle_gamma   90.00
#
_symmetry.space_group_name_H-M   'P 1'
#
loop_
_entity.id
_entity.type
_entity.pdbx_description
1 polymer ?
#
loop_
_entity_poly.entity_id
_entity_poly.type
_entity_poly.pdbx_seq_one_letter_code
_entity_poly.pdbx_strand_id
1 'polypeptide(L)'
;MILSQRIQSLTASPIRKLSPYADAAKAAGKKVYHLNIGQPDIATPAQFMDSVREFQAPVIAYSNSKGEMFLLKAVQKYYAEKGMDYAIEDIFVTNGGSEALIFAVMALCDPGDEIMVFEPFYANYTTFCKEFGAKINAVPTSVENGYHLPSEEEIEKHITPKTKAILLTNPGNPTGVVYTEAEQDMISRIVRRHNLALIADEVYREFVYDGAYRSFGTMPELDDNLIIIDSVSKRYSACGARIGCIISKNKELSKQVIKCCQARLCSPILEQVGAAALYTTPASYLEEVNKEYKKRRDTIVAALKKLPGVKASDPKGAFYIMVNMPVDDAEKFAIWTLENFAIDGETVMFAPGNGFYNTPGSGINEARLAYVLKSEDLERAIYILGEALKAYPGRVEK
;
A
#
# COMPACT_ATOMS: atom_id res chain seq x y z
N MET A 1 15.93 5.20 -31.58
CA MET A 1 16.26 4.57 -30.28
C MET A 1 15.40 3.32 -30.12
N ILE A 2 15.98 2.18 -29.77
CA ILE A 2 15.24 0.94 -29.48
C ILE A 2 15.16 0.80 -27.97
N LEU A 3 13.93 0.71 -27.44
CA LEU A 3 13.68 0.53 -26.00
C LEU A 3 13.70 -0.96 -25.63
N SER A 4 14.06 -1.27 -24.38
CA SER A 4 14.03 -2.65 -23.91
C SER A 4 12.59 -3.19 -23.86
N GLN A 5 12.42 -4.47 -24.15
CA GLN A 5 11.11 -5.13 -24.04
C GLN A 5 10.54 -5.04 -22.63
N ARG A 6 11.40 -5.05 -21.61
CA ARG A 6 11.02 -4.94 -20.21
C ARG A 6 10.27 -3.63 -19.93
N ILE A 7 10.83 -2.47 -20.32
CA ILE A 7 10.14 -1.18 -20.10
C ILE A 7 8.84 -1.08 -20.90
N GLN A 8 8.80 -1.67 -22.10
CA GLN A 8 7.59 -1.68 -22.93
C GLN A 8 6.49 -2.57 -22.38
N SER A 9 6.83 -3.58 -21.56
CA SER A 9 5.87 -4.47 -20.90
C SER A 9 5.25 -3.89 -19.61
N LEU A 10 5.77 -2.77 -19.09
CA LEU A 10 5.20 -2.12 -17.92
C LEU A 10 3.85 -1.48 -18.28
N THR A 11 2.90 -1.65 -17.39
CA THR A 11 1.57 -1.04 -17.52
C THR A 11 1.50 0.29 -16.78
N ALA A 12 0.74 1.25 -17.33
CA ALA A 12 0.47 2.49 -16.60
C ALA A 12 -0.26 2.20 -15.27
N SER A 13 0.04 3.02 -14.27
CA SER A 13 -0.59 2.87 -12.95
C SER A 13 -2.13 2.95 -13.06
N PRO A 14 -2.87 1.93 -12.62
CA PRO A 14 -4.35 1.94 -12.64
C PRO A 14 -4.93 3.06 -11.77
N ILE A 15 -4.17 3.52 -10.79
CA ILE A 15 -4.56 4.60 -9.87
C ILE A 15 -4.49 5.97 -10.55
N ARG A 16 -3.57 6.15 -11.52
CA ARG A 16 -3.25 7.45 -12.14
C ARG A 16 -3.62 7.56 -13.61
N LYS A 17 -3.86 6.45 -14.30
CA LYS A 17 -4.17 6.46 -15.75
C LYS A 17 -5.39 7.30 -16.11
N LEU A 18 -6.31 7.51 -15.17
CA LEU A 18 -7.50 8.33 -15.37
C LEU A 18 -7.30 9.82 -15.01
N SER A 19 -6.11 10.24 -14.55
CA SER A 19 -5.85 11.65 -14.22
C SER A 19 -6.15 12.62 -15.36
N PRO A 20 -5.84 12.34 -16.64
CA PRO A 20 -6.17 13.24 -17.73
C PRO A 20 -7.68 13.54 -17.86
N TYR A 21 -8.54 12.55 -17.60
CA TYR A 21 -10.00 12.72 -17.61
C TYR A 21 -10.47 13.60 -16.43
N ALA A 22 -9.89 13.40 -15.25
CA ALA A 22 -10.19 14.24 -14.09
C ALA A 22 -9.72 15.69 -14.30
N ASP A 23 -8.57 15.89 -14.93
CA ASP A 23 -8.06 17.22 -15.24
C ASP A 23 -8.92 17.92 -16.29
N ALA A 24 -9.39 17.20 -17.31
CA ALA A 24 -10.36 17.71 -18.28
C ALA A 24 -11.70 18.09 -17.61
N ALA A 25 -12.20 17.25 -16.69
CA ALA A 25 -13.41 17.55 -15.93
C ALA A 25 -13.27 18.84 -15.07
N LYS A 26 -12.13 19.02 -14.40
CA LYS A 26 -11.82 20.25 -13.66
C LYS A 26 -11.72 21.47 -14.57
N ALA A 27 -11.06 21.33 -15.73
CA ALA A 27 -10.96 22.39 -16.73
C ALA A 27 -12.34 22.81 -17.27
N ALA A 28 -13.31 21.88 -17.31
CA ALA A 28 -14.71 22.14 -17.62
C ALA A 28 -15.53 22.71 -16.43
N GLY A 29 -14.89 23.04 -15.31
CA GLY A 29 -15.51 23.64 -14.14
C GLY A 29 -16.14 22.64 -13.16
N LYS A 30 -15.94 21.32 -13.32
CA LYS A 30 -16.45 20.34 -12.37
C LYS A 30 -15.52 20.22 -11.15
N LYS A 31 -16.11 20.10 -9.95
CA LYS A 31 -15.38 19.64 -8.76
C LYS A 31 -15.28 18.12 -8.80
N VAL A 32 -14.06 17.57 -8.68
CA VAL A 32 -13.81 16.13 -8.68
C VAL A 32 -13.46 15.64 -7.29
N TYR A 33 -14.27 14.73 -6.74
CA TYR A 33 -13.93 14.01 -5.51
C TYR A 33 -12.98 12.85 -5.81
N HIS A 34 -11.75 12.91 -5.30
CA HIS A 34 -10.71 11.93 -5.56
C HIS A 34 -10.74 10.79 -4.55
N LEU A 35 -11.36 9.67 -4.90
CA LEU A 35 -11.33 8.41 -4.14
C LEU A 35 -10.31 7.40 -4.68
N ASN A 36 -9.50 7.80 -5.67
CA ASN A 36 -8.53 6.92 -6.33
C ASN A 36 -7.15 6.90 -5.64
N ILE A 37 -6.75 7.98 -4.96
CA ILE A 37 -5.42 8.14 -4.36
C ILE A 37 -5.48 7.95 -2.84
N GLY A 38 -4.69 6.99 -2.33
CA GLY A 38 -4.53 6.77 -0.89
C GLY A 38 -3.42 7.65 -0.31
N GLN A 39 -3.62 8.95 -0.32
CA GLN A 39 -2.74 9.91 0.33
C GLN A 39 -3.47 10.49 1.55
N PRO A 40 -2.97 10.25 2.79
CA PRO A 40 -3.54 10.87 3.97
C PRO A 40 -3.61 12.40 3.85
N ASP A 41 -4.70 13.00 4.36
CA ASP A 41 -4.95 14.45 4.36
C ASP A 41 -4.84 15.11 5.75
N ILE A 42 -4.67 14.30 6.81
CA ILE A 42 -4.41 14.81 8.15
C ILE A 42 -3.04 15.46 8.15
N ALA A 43 -2.91 16.60 8.83
CA ALA A 43 -1.68 17.36 8.83
C ALA A 43 -0.46 16.52 9.27
N THR A 44 0.63 16.63 8.52
CA THR A 44 1.93 16.10 8.94
C THR A 44 2.33 16.79 10.26
N PRO A 45 2.82 16.06 11.28
CA PRO A 45 3.28 16.68 12.52
C PRO A 45 4.30 17.78 12.28
N ALA A 46 4.13 18.93 12.97
CA ALA A 46 4.96 20.12 12.77
C ALA A 46 6.44 19.86 12.99
N GLN A 47 6.77 18.91 13.86
CA GLN A 47 8.15 18.50 14.18
C GLN A 47 8.99 18.18 12.93
N PHE A 48 8.34 17.66 11.84
CA PHE A 48 9.04 17.44 10.59
C PHE A 48 9.65 18.72 10.02
N MET A 49 8.81 19.71 9.78
CA MET A 49 9.24 20.97 9.16
C MET A 49 10.10 21.82 10.12
N ASP A 50 9.81 21.76 11.42
CA ASP A 50 10.58 22.51 12.42
C ASP A 50 12.01 22.00 12.49
N SER A 51 12.22 20.68 12.54
CA SER A 51 13.57 20.09 12.52
C SER A 51 14.32 20.40 11.22
N VAL A 52 13.65 20.44 10.08
CA VAL A 52 14.27 20.81 8.80
C VAL A 52 14.68 22.28 8.81
N ARG A 53 13.87 23.19 9.37
CA ARG A 53 14.22 24.63 9.49
C ARG A 53 15.39 24.88 10.44
N GLU A 54 15.50 24.08 11.50
CA GLU A 54 16.55 24.18 12.50
C GLU A 54 17.86 23.52 12.05
N PHE A 55 17.81 22.70 11.00
CA PHE A 55 19.01 22.01 10.51
C PHE A 55 20.05 23.00 9.97
N GLN A 56 21.23 23.02 10.59
CA GLN A 56 22.35 23.88 10.23
C GLN A 56 23.50 23.02 9.69
N ALA A 57 23.84 23.19 8.45
CA ALA A 57 25.00 22.57 7.83
C ALA A 57 25.62 23.51 6.78
N PRO A 58 26.93 23.72 6.78
CA PRO A 58 27.61 24.58 5.79
C PRO A 58 27.55 23.95 4.38
N VAL A 59 27.38 22.62 4.29
CA VAL A 59 27.28 21.87 3.05
C VAL A 59 26.19 20.79 3.22
N ILE A 60 25.30 20.66 2.25
CA ILE A 60 24.37 19.52 2.17
C ILE A 60 25.13 18.32 1.56
N ALA A 61 25.89 17.65 2.44
CA ALA A 61 26.74 16.53 2.05
C ALA A 61 25.92 15.23 1.84
N TYR A 62 26.54 14.25 1.19
CA TYR A 62 25.99 12.89 1.15
C TYR A 62 25.82 12.35 2.57
N SER A 63 24.63 11.82 2.87
CA SER A 63 24.40 11.07 4.08
C SER A 63 24.93 9.63 3.97
N ASN A 64 24.93 8.91 5.09
CA ASN A 64 25.33 7.51 5.09
C ASN A 64 24.39 6.69 4.17
N SER A 65 24.95 5.82 3.36
CA SER A 65 24.18 5.00 2.40
C SER A 65 23.11 4.13 3.07
N LYS A 66 23.38 3.65 4.28
CA LYS A 66 22.43 2.87 5.08
C LYS A 66 21.34 3.73 5.72
N GLY A 67 21.59 5.00 5.91
CA GLY A 67 20.79 5.97 6.67
C GLY A 67 21.58 6.60 7.80
N GLU A 68 21.19 7.78 8.21
CA GLU A 68 21.82 8.51 9.29
C GLU A 68 21.53 7.89 10.65
N MET A 69 22.52 7.89 11.53
CA MET A 69 22.46 7.23 12.83
C MET A 69 21.30 7.75 13.70
N PHE A 70 20.97 9.02 13.60
CA PHE A 70 19.86 9.61 14.36
C PHE A 70 18.50 9.04 13.92
N LEU A 71 18.31 8.82 12.60
CA LEU A 71 17.10 8.20 12.08
C LEU A 71 17.05 6.70 12.37
N LEU A 72 18.17 5.99 12.17
CA LEU A 72 18.25 4.55 12.48
C LEU A 72 17.90 4.27 13.94
N LYS A 73 18.41 5.09 14.89
CA LYS A 73 18.06 4.98 16.30
C LYS A 73 16.59 5.30 16.59
N ALA A 74 16.01 6.29 15.88
CA ALA A 74 14.59 6.62 16.02
C ALA A 74 13.70 5.46 15.55
N VAL A 75 14.02 4.85 14.42
CA VAL A 75 13.34 3.65 13.91
C VAL A 75 13.51 2.48 14.87
N GLN A 76 14.74 2.20 15.32
CA GLN A 76 15.03 1.13 16.29
C GLN A 76 14.17 1.27 17.55
N LYS A 77 14.15 2.47 18.13
CA LYS A 77 13.36 2.77 19.33
C LYS A 77 11.87 2.50 19.10
N TYR A 78 11.33 2.99 17.97
CA TYR A 78 9.93 2.76 17.62
C TYR A 78 9.58 1.27 17.56
N TYR A 79 10.43 0.43 16.96
CA TYR A 79 10.20 -1.00 16.89
C TYR A 79 10.34 -1.68 18.25
N ALA A 80 11.31 -1.26 19.07
CA ALA A 80 11.46 -1.76 20.45
C ALA A 80 10.23 -1.47 21.30
N GLU A 81 9.63 -0.27 21.18
CA GLU A 81 8.38 0.09 21.86
C GLU A 81 7.17 -0.75 21.42
N LYS A 82 7.25 -1.38 20.25
CA LYS A 82 6.25 -2.32 19.71
C LYS A 82 6.61 -3.79 19.99
N GLY A 83 7.60 -4.07 20.83
CA GLY A 83 8.02 -5.42 21.20
C GLY A 83 8.87 -6.14 20.17
N MET A 84 9.48 -5.40 19.25
CA MET A 84 10.35 -5.92 18.19
C MET A 84 11.77 -5.42 18.36
N ASP A 85 12.69 -6.31 18.69
CA ASP A 85 14.10 -5.98 18.91
C ASP A 85 14.90 -6.16 17.61
N TYR A 86 15.30 -5.03 17.01
CA TYR A 86 16.16 -4.95 15.83
C TYR A 86 17.45 -4.24 16.18
N ALA A 87 18.60 -4.80 15.76
CA ALA A 87 19.86 -4.10 15.82
C ALA A 87 19.91 -3.00 14.74
N ILE A 88 20.78 -2.00 14.96
CA ILE A 88 21.01 -0.95 13.94
C ILE A 88 21.41 -1.57 12.59
N GLU A 89 22.13 -2.67 12.61
CA GLU A 89 22.60 -3.41 11.44
C GLU A 89 21.46 -4.02 10.62
N ASP A 90 20.30 -4.25 11.22
CA ASP A 90 19.13 -4.87 10.59
C ASP A 90 18.26 -3.86 9.83
N ILE A 91 18.49 -2.55 10.03
CA ILE A 91 17.64 -1.46 9.52
C ILE A 91 18.37 -0.72 8.41
N PHE A 92 17.72 -0.51 7.25
CA PHE A 92 18.24 0.25 6.11
C PHE A 92 17.20 1.28 5.68
N VAL A 93 17.58 2.55 5.68
CA VAL A 93 16.72 3.64 5.22
C VAL A 93 16.64 3.62 3.70
N THR A 94 15.42 3.82 3.18
CA THR A 94 15.12 3.81 1.75
C THR A 94 14.33 5.05 1.34
N ASN A 95 14.29 5.33 0.04
CA ASN A 95 13.49 6.42 -0.54
C ASN A 95 11.99 6.02 -0.61
N GLY A 96 11.39 5.86 0.58
CA GLY A 96 10.04 5.34 0.79
C GLY A 96 9.97 3.81 0.69
N GLY A 97 8.80 3.24 1.01
CA GLY A 97 8.56 1.80 0.93
C GLY A 97 8.73 1.23 -0.49
N SER A 98 8.58 2.05 -1.54
CA SER A 98 8.76 1.58 -2.92
C SER A 98 10.20 1.14 -3.21
N GLU A 99 11.20 1.91 -2.77
CA GLU A 99 12.62 1.50 -2.93
C GLU A 99 12.93 0.29 -2.06
N ALA A 100 12.35 0.19 -0.85
CA ALA A 100 12.49 -0.99 0.00
C ALA A 100 11.98 -2.25 -0.69
N LEU A 101 10.81 -2.18 -1.35
CA LEU A 101 10.25 -3.28 -2.15
C LEU A 101 11.13 -3.63 -3.35
N ILE A 102 11.64 -2.62 -4.07
CA ILE A 102 12.58 -2.81 -5.18
C ILE A 102 13.83 -3.56 -4.70
N PHE A 103 14.42 -3.16 -3.58
CA PHE A 103 15.60 -3.81 -3.02
C PHE A 103 15.30 -5.24 -2.54
N ALA A 104 14.12 -5.49 -1.96
CA ALA A 104 13.70 -6.83 -1.56
C ALA A 104 13.56 -7.76 -2.78
N VAL A 105 12.87 -7.32 -3.84
CA VAL A 105 12.71 -8.09 -5.07
C VAL A 105 14.07 -8.36 -5.73
N MET A 106 14.92 -7.33 -5.84
CA MET A 106 16.26 -7.44 -6.42
C MET A 106 17.16 -8.43 -5.66
N ALA A 107 17.03 -8.48 -4.33
CA ALA A 107 17.84 -9.34 -3.49
C ALA A 107 17.40 -10.83 -3.53
N LEU A 108 16.13 -11.08 -3.87
CA LEU A 108 15.53 -12.41 -3.78
C LEU A 108 15.34 -13.11 -5.13
N CYS A 109 15.20 -12.35 -6.23
CA CYS A 109 14.73 -12.89 -7.49
C CYS A 109 15.73 -12.71 -8.63
N ASP A 110 15.98 -13.79 -9.36
CA ASP A 110 16.55 -13.78 -10.70
C ASP A 110 15.43 -13.73 -11.76
N PRO A 111 15.74 -13.38 -13.02
CA PRO A 111 14.77 -13.41 -14.11
C PRO A 111 14.09 -14.78 -14.26
N GLY A 112 12.76 -14.79 -14.17
CA GLY A 112 11.94 -15.99 -14.25
C GLY A 112 11.53 -16.58 -12.92
N ASP A 113 12.07 -16.09 -11.80
CA ASP A 113 11.59 -16.42 -10.45
C ASP A 113 10.22 -15.80 -10.17
N GLU A 114 9.57 -16.27 -9.10
CA GLU A 114 8.19 -15.91 -8.77
C GLU A 114 8.09 -15.33 -7.36
N ILE A 115 7.27 -14.29 -7.23
CA ILE A 115 6.79 -13.77 -5.96
C ILE A 115 5.30 -14.08 -5.85
N MET A 116 4.92 -14.84 -4.82
CA MET A 116 3.54 -15.13 -4.51
C MET A 116 2.89 -13.92 -3.83
N VAL A 117 1.68 -13.57 -4.29
CA VAL A 117 0.83 -12.51 -3.72
C VAL A 117 -0.60 -13.01 -3.59
N PHE A 118 -1.39 -12.36 -2.74
CA PHE A 118 -2.82 -12.62 -2.62
C PHE A 118 -3.58 -11.51 -3.34
N GLU A 119 -4.34 -11.88 -4.38
CA GLU A 119 -5.08 -10.89 -5.18
C GLU A 119 -6.51 -10.68 -4.67
N PRO A 120 -6.98 -9.40 -4.64
CA PRO A 120 -6.33 -8.20 -5.18
C PRO A 120 -5.19 -7.69 -4.29
N PHE A 121 -4.13 -7.16 -4.93
CA PHE A 121 -2.91 -6.68 -4.26
C PHE A 121 -2.50 -5.28 -4.74
N TYR A 122 -1.53 -4.64 -4.07
CA TYR A 122 -1.05 -3.34 -4.48
C TYR A 122 -0.43 -3.36 -5.88
N ALA A 123 -1.05 -2.65 -6.81
CA ALA A 123 -0.76 -2.72 -8.25
C ALA A 123 0.73 -2.57 -8.62
N ASN A 124 1.51 -1.79 -7.86
CA ASN A 124 2.92 -1.58 -8.16
C ASN A 124 3.80 -2.82 -7.90
N TYR A 125 3.33 -3.84 -7.16
CA TYR A 125 4.09 -5.09 -6.98
C TYR A 125 4.40 -5.74 -8.33
N THR A 126 3.45 -5.71 -9.27
CA THR A 126 3.66 -6.18 -10.65
C THR A 126 4.80 -5.42 -11.34
N THR A 127 4.86 -4.10 -11.15
CA THR A 127 5.93 -3.27 -11.74
C THR A 127 7.29 -3.62 -11.12
N PHE A 128 7.38 -3.66 -9.80
CA PHE A 128 8.62 -3.98 -9.09
C PHE A 128 9.16 -5.38 -9.46
N CYS A 129 8.29 -6.39 -9.59
CA CYS A 129 8.70 -7.70 -10.07
C CYS A 129 9.21 -7.66 -11.51
N LYS A 130 8.47 -7.00 -12.41
CA LYS A 130 8.86 -6.89 -13.83
C LYS A 130 10.19 -6.16 -14.05
N GLU A 131 10.54 -5.19 -13.21
CA GLU A 131 11.82 -4.47 -13.27
C GLU A 131 13.02 -5.44 -13.20
N PHE A 132 12.90 -6.55 -12.50
CA PHE A 132 13.93 -7.57 -12.36
C PHE A 132 13.64 -8.86 -13.14
N GLY A 133 12.58 -8.89 -13.93
CA GLY A 133 12.19 -10.06 -14.70
C GLY A 133 11.54 -11.17 -13.85
N ALA A 134 11.20 -10.87 -12.60
CA ALA A 134 10.42 -11.76 -11.76
C ALA A 134 8.93 -11.72 -12.17
N LYS A 135 8.20 -12.78 -11.82
CA LYS A 135 6.78 -12.95 -12.11
C LYS A 135 5.94 -12.86 -10.85
N ILE A 136 4.74 -12.37 -10.99
CA ILE A 136 3.71 -12.50 -9.95
C ILE A 136 3.07 -13.88 -10.08
N ASN A 137 3.01 -14.60 -8.96
CA ASN A 137 2.24 -15.82 -8.77
C ASN A 137 1.08 -15.47 -7.84
N ALA A 138 -0.11 -15.28 -8.40
CA ALA A 138 -1.25 -14.74 -7.66
C ALA A 138 -2.13 -15.88 -7.12
N VAL A 139 -2.45 -15.78 -5.82
CA VAL A 139 -3.41 -16.64 -5.13
C VAL A 139 -4.72 -15.85 -4.99
N PRO A 140 -5.85 -16.32 -5.51
CA PRO A 140 -7.10 -15.58 -5.46
C PRO A 140 -7.68 -15.53 -4.05
N THR A 141 -8.21 -14.35 -3.69
CA THR A 141 -9.12 -14.15 -2.55
C THR A 141 -10.43 -13.55 -3.03
N SER A 142 -11.43 -13.46 -2.17
CA SER A 142 -12.74 -12.97 -2.59
C SER A 142 -13.40 -12.03 -1.56
N VAL A 143 -14.32 -11.21 -2.06
CA VAL A 143 -15.12 -10.30 -1.20
C VAL A 143 -16.05 -11.09 -0.28
N GLU A 144 -16.49 -12.28 -0.69
CA GLU A 144 -17.39 -13.13 0.09
C GLU A 144 -16.76 -13.59 1.41
N ASN A 145 -15.44 -13.79 1.44
CA ASN A 145 -14.70 -14.09 2.68
C ASN A 145 -13.95 -12.88 3.26
N GLY A 146 -14.28 -11.66 2.81
CA GLY A 146 -13.63 -10.43 3.26
C GLY A 146 -12.18 -10.29 2.83
N TYR A 147 -11.75 -10.98 1.80
CA TYR A 147 -10.36 -11.06 1.31
C TYR A 147 -9.38 -11.67 2.31
N HIS A 148 -9.88 -12.50 3.25
CA HIS A 148 -9.04 -13.33 4.10
C HIS A 148 -8.32 -14.40 3.28
N LEU A 149 -7.23 -14.92 3.83
CA LEU A 149 -6.41 -15.93 3.14
C LEU A 149 -7.20 -17.22 2.91
N PRO A 150 -6.98 -17.92 1.79
CA PRO A 150 -7.50 -19.25 1.58
C PRO A 150 -6.82 -20.27 2.51
N SER A 151 -7.23 -21.53 2.45
CA SER A 151 -6.64 -22.59 3.26
C SER A 151 -5.15 -22.80 2.94
N GLU A 152 -4.40 -23.32 3.89
CA GLU A 152 -2.98 -23.67 3.75
C GLU A 152 -2.76 -24.56 2.51
N GLU A 153 -3.62 -25.58 2.33
CA GLU A 153 -3.59 -26.48 1.18
C GLU A 153 -3.75 -25.72 -0.16
N GLU A 154 -4.65 -24.73 -0.22
CA GLU A 154 -4.87 -23.97 -1.44
C GLU A 154 -3.66 -23.08 -1.74
N ILE A 155 -3.07 -22.44 -0.74
CA ILE A 155 -1.84 -21.63 -0.91
C ILE A 155 -0.69 -22.51 -1.40
N GLU A 156 -0.52 -23.70 -0.84
CA GLU A 156 0.59 -24.60 -1.21
C GLU A 156 0.51 -25.10 -2.65
N LYS A 157 -0.69 -25.23 -3.25
CA LYS A 157 -0.85 -25.56 -4.69
C LYS A 157 -0.21 -24.54 -5.62
N HIS A 158 -0.07 -23.31 -5.16
CA HIS A 158 0.57 -22.22 -5.92
C HIS A 158 2.10 -22.17 -5.73
N ILE A 159 2.67 -22.91 -4.79
CA ILE A 159 4.13 -22.93 -4.59
C ILE A 159 4.79 -23.76 -5.67
N THR A 160 5.73 -23.14 -6.39
CA THR A 160 6.54 -23.79 -7.43
C THR A 160 8.02 -23.77 -7.04
N PRO A 161 8.89 -24.52 -7.72
CA PRO A 161 10.35 -24.43 -7.52
C PRO A 161 10.93 -23.04 -7.82
N LYS A 162 10.15 -22.17 -8.48
CA LYS A 162 10.52 -20.77 -8.79
C LYS A 162 10.05 -19.77 -7.76
N THR A 163 9.15 -20.15 -6.87
CA THR A 163 8.66 -19.29 -5.80
C THR A 163 9.78 -18.97 -4.81
N LYS A 164 10.13 -17.69 -4.68
CA LYS A 164 11.19 -17.18 -3.78
C LYS A 164 10.64 -16.52 -2.54
N ALA A 165 9.50 -15.89 -2.64
CA ALA A 165 8.91 -15.15 -1.53
C ALA A 165 7.39 -15.16 -1.58
N ILE A 166 6.78 -14.95 -0.39
CA ILE A 166 5.42 -14.47 -0.24
C ILE A 166 5.51 -12.99 0.07
N LEU A 167 4.78 -12.15 -0.68
CA LEU A 167 4.65 -10.72 -0.46
C LEU A 167 3.20 -10.40 -0.11
N LEU A 168 2.98 -9.83 1.05
CA LEU A 168 1.66 -9.41 1.49
C LEU A 168 1.68 -8.05 2.17
N THR A 169 0.56 -7.34 2.09
CA THR A 169 0.34 -6.07 2.81
C THR A 169 -0.60 -6.32 3.97
N ASN A 170 -0.21 -5.98 5.18
CA ASN A 170 -1.05 -6.10 6.36
C ASN A 170 -0.91 -4.87 7.25
N PRO A 171 -1.99 -4.09 7.45
CA PRO A 171 -3.32 -4.10 6.82
C PRO A 171 -3.32 -3.91 5.31
N GLY A 172 -4.30 -4.51 4.62
CA GLY A 172 -4.33 -4.70 3.18
C GLY A 172 -4.58 -3.45 2.34
N ASN A 173 -3.84 -3.30 1.26
CA ASN A 173 -4.13 -2.43 0.12
C ASN A 173 -4.26 -3.34 -1.12
N PRO A 174 -5.44 -3.46 -1.75
CA PRO A 174 -6.56 -2.50 -1.77
C PRO A 174 -7.74 -2.84 -0.83
N THR A 175 -7.71 -3.92 -0.08
CA THR A 175 -8.89 -4.56 0.51
C THR A 175 -9.30 -4.01 1.89
N GLY A 176 -8.35 -3.45 2.65
CA GLY A 176 -8.55 -3.08 4.05
C GLY A 176 -8.60 -4.28 5.01
N VAL A 177 -8.29 -5.50 4.55
CA VAL A 177 -8.23 -6.69 5.39
C VAL A 177 -7.13 -6.54 6.44
N VAL A 178 -7.36 -7.06 7.63
CA VAL A 178 -6.33 -7.28 8.65
C VAL A 178 -6.30 -8.79 8.91
N TYR A 179 -5.18 -9.42 8.60
CA TYR A 179 -5.06 -10.86 8.76
C TYR A 179 -5.08 -11.25 10.25
N THR A 180 -5.81 -12.31 10.54
CA THR A 180 -5.92 -12.89 11.89
C THR A 180 -4.58 -13.50 12.31
N GLU A 181 -4.39 -13.72 13.63
CA GLU A 181 -3.22 -14.42 14.13
C GLU A 181 -3.10 -15.84 13.54
N ALA A 182 -4.22 -16.54 13.36
CA ALA A 182 -4.25 -17.86 12.75
C ALA A 182 -3.75 -17.85 11.29
N GLU A 183 -4.13 -16.83 10.51
CA GLU A 183 -3.63 -16.65 9.14
C GLU A 183 -2.13 -16.32 9.11
N GLN A 184 -1.68 -15.48 10.04
CA GLN A 184 -0.25 -15.14 10.14
C GLN A 184 0.57 -16.38 10.56
N ASP A 185 0.08 -17.18 11.50
CA ASP A 185 0.73 -18.43 11.91
C ASP A 185 0.76 -19.45 10.74
N MET A 186 -0.29 -19.50 9.93
CA MET A 186 -0.33 -20.31 8.72
C MET A 186 0.74 -19.86 7.72
N ILE A 187 0.84 -18.57 7.43
CA ILE A 187 1.90 -18.03 6.54
C ILE A 187 3.29 -18.35 7.11
N SER A 188 3.50 -18.19 8.41
CA SER A 188 4.77 -18.54 9.07
C SER A 188 5.14 -20.00 8.85
N ARG A 189 4.20 -20.94 9.01
CA ARG A 189 4.45 -22.38 8.74
C ARG A 189 4.83 -22.64 7.29
N ILE A 190 4.10 -22.06 6.34
CA ILE A 190 4.35 -22.21 4.89
C ILE A 190 5.75 -21.69 4.54
N VAL A 191 6.07 -20.47 4.96
CA VAL A 191 7.35 -19.79 4.70
C VAL A 191 8.52 -20.65 5.19
N ARG A 192 8.44 -21.16 6.41
CA ARG A 192 9.49 -21.99 7.00
C ARG A 192 9.59 -23.37 6.35
N ARG A 193 8.47 -24.01 6.05
CA ARG A 193 8.42 -25.33 5.40
C ARG A 193 9.08 -25.31 4.02
N HIS A 194 8.85 -24.25 3.27
CA HIS A 194 9.35 -24.12 1.89
C HIS A 194 10.62 -23.26 1.79
N ASN A 195 11.16 -22.79 2.93
CA ASN A 195 12.31 -21.90 3.00
C ASN A 195 12.18 -20.68 2.08
N LEU A 196 10.99 -20.05 2.09
CA LEU A 196 10.69 -18.83 1.35
C LEU A 196 11.08 -17.59 2.15
N ALA A 197 11.25 -16.45 1.48
CA ALA A 197 11.25 -15.18 2.15
C ALA A 197 9.79 -14.71 2.39
N LEU A 198 9.54 -14.00 3.49
CA LEU A 198 8.30 -13.27 3.73
C LEU A 198 8.57 -11.77 3.62
N ILE A 199 8.05 -11.13 2.58
CA ILE A 199 8.07 -9.67 2.46
C ILE A 199 6.76 -9.14 3.05
N ALA A 200 6.84 -8.62 4.26
CA ALA A 200 5.70 -8.04 4.98
C ALA A 200 5.67 -6.52 4.76
N ASP A 201 4.77 -6.06 3.90
CA ASP A 201 4.52 -4.63 3.71
C ASP A 201 3.58 -4.13 4.82
N GLU A 202 4.16 -3.51 5.85
CA GLU A 202 3.46 -3.10 7.06
C GLU A 202 3.27 -1.56 7.14
N VAL A 203 3.28 -0.86 6.02
CA VAL A 203 3.14 0.61 5.98
C VAL A 203 1.82 1.13 6.56
N TYR A 204 0.81 0.27 6.71
CA TYR A 204 -0.49 0.60 7.30
C TYR A 204 -0.66 0.08 8.73
N ARG A 205 0.38 -0.44 9.40
CA ARG A 205 0.31 -1.08 10.72
C ARG A 205 -0.39 -0.26 11.81
N GLU A 206 -0.34 1.06 11.75
CA GLU A 206 -0.99 1.95 12.70
C GLU A 206 -2.48 2.18 12.40
N PHE A 207 -2.97 1.74 11.25
CA PHE A 207 -4.36 1.89 10.83
C PHE A 207 -5.12 0.58 11.00
N VAL A 208 -5.43 0.23 12.25
CA VAL A 208 -6.30 -0.90 12.62
C VAL A 208 -7.41 -0.35 13.50
N TYR A 209 -8.66 -0.60 13.11
CA TYR A 209 -9.82 0.06 13.70
C TYR A 209 -10.55 -0.81 14.72
N ASP A 210 -10.50 -2.12 14.52
CA ASP A 210 -11.20 -3.09 15.37
C ASP A 210 -10.23 -4.23 15.67
N GLY A 211 -9.87 -4.38 16.95
CA GLY A 211 -8.92 -5.40 17.42
C GLY A 211 -7.48 -4.88 17.56
N ALA A 212 -6.56 -5.80 17.76
CA ALA A 212 -5.13 -5.54 17.91
C ALA A 212 -4.39 -5.89 16.60
N TYR A 213 -3.35 -5.12 16.27
CA TYR A 213 -2.43 -5.45 15.20
C TYR A 213 -1.29 -6.31 15.72
N ARG A 214 -1.03 -7.44 15.06
CA ARG A 214 0.17 -8.25 15.26
C ARG A 214 1.10 -8.08 14.07
N SER A 215 2.34 -7.68 14.31
CA SER A 215 3.37 -7.64 13.27
C SER A 215 4.01 -9.02 13.10
N PHE A 216 4.40 -9.38 11.87
CA PHE A 216 5.25 -10.55 11.64
C PHE A 216 6.62 -10.42 12.33
N GLY A 217 7.08 -9.19 12.61
CA GLY A 217 8.31 -8.93 13.36
C GLY A 217 8.27 -9.37 14.83
N THR A 218 7.10 -9.73 15.37
CA THR A 218 6.98 -10.30 16.72
C THR A 218 7.08 -11.84 16.73
N MET A 219 7.37 -12.47 15.58
CA MET A 219 7.45 -13.90 15.39
C MET A 219 8.92 -14.33 15.23
N PRO A 220 9.63 -14.71 16.30
CA PRO A 220 11.07 -14.98 16.25
C PRO A 220 11.44 -16.17 15.34
N GLU A 221 10.50 -17.08 15.11
CA GLU A 221 10.68 -18.19 14.17
C GLU A 221 10.80 -17.77 12.70
N LEU A 222 10.51 -16.49 12.39
CA LEU A 222 10.66 -15.89 11.06
C LEU A 222 11.93 -15.04 10.91
N ASP A 223 12.76 -14.89 11.93
CA ASP A 223 13.89 -13.96 11.94
C ASP A 223 14.79 -14.07 10.70
N ASP A 224 15.03 -15.29 10.20
CA ASP A 224 15.86 -15.55 9.01
C ASP A 224 15.11 -15.38 7.67
N ASN A 225 13.78 -15.39 7.70
CA ASN A 225 12.93 -15.35 6.49
C ASN A 225 12.24 -14.01 6.28
N LEU A 226 12.14 -13.17 7.32
CA LEU A 226 11.31 -11.97 7.31
C LEU A 226 12.05 -10.76 6.78
N ILE A 227 11.35 -10.03 5.90
CA ILE A 227 11.71 -8.69 5.42
C ILE A 227 10.52 -7.78 5.69
N ILE A 228 10.65 -6.83 6.62
CA ILE A 228 9.63 -5.81 6.85
C ILE A 228 9.89 -4.62 5.95
N ILE A 229 8.83 -4.16 5.30
CA ILE A 229 8.79 -2.90 4.57
C ILE A 229 7.94 -1.91 5.37
N ASP A 230 8.51 -0.75 5.67
CA ASP A 230 7.81 0.31 6.40
C ASP A 230 8.11 1.70 5.82
N SER A 231 7.31 2.71 6.21
CA SER A 231 7.47 4.08 5.73
C SER A 231 6.77 5.08 6.65
N VAL A 232 7.33 6.28 6.74
CA VAL A 232 6.66 7.42 7.40
C VAL A 232 5.47 7.95 6.60
N SER A 233 5.34 7.54 5.33
CA SER A 233 4.39 8.08 4.36
C SER A 233 2.94 8.06 4.84
N LYS A 234 2.50 6.94 5.41
CA LYS A 234 1.10 6.76 5.82
C LYS A 234 0.89 7.14 7.26
N ARG A 235 1.73 6.63 8.14
CA ARG A 235 1.69 6.85 9.59
C ARG A 235 1.64 8.32 9.99
N TYR A 236 2.44 9.15 9.33
CA TYR A 236 2.59 10.58 9.65
C TYR A 236 2.14 11.52 8.53
N SER A 237 1.35 11.04 7.58
CA SER A 237 0.92 11.84 6.41
C SER A 237 2.10 12.52 5.68
N ALA A 238 3.24 11.84 5.63
CA ALA A 238 4.50 12.37 5.10
C ALA A 238 4.91 11.68 3.78
N CYS A 239 3.94 11.49 2.86
CA CYS A 239 4.16 10.78 1.60
C CYS A 239 5.25 11.44 0.73
N GLY A 240 5.34 12.78 0.77
CA GLY A 240 6.32 13.56 0.03
C GLY A 240 7.74 13.50 0.58
N ALA A 241 7.92 13.11 1.84
CA ALA A 241 9.24 12.98 2.46
C ALA A 241 10.10 11.85 1.87
N ARG A 242 9.47 10.87 1.21
CA ARG A 242 10.18 9.73 0.61
C ARG A 242 11.14 9.02 1.55
N ILE A 243 10.74 8.80 2.79
CA ILE A 243 11.50 8.02 3.78
C ILE A 243 10.74 6.75 4.15
N GLY A 244 11.41 5.63 4.02
CA GLY A 244 10.98 4.31 4.43
C GLY A 244 12.16 3.50 4.92
N CYS A 245 11.93 2.24 5.18
CA CYS A 245 12.99 1.29 5.54
C CYS A 245 12.66 -0.13 5.10
N ILE A 246 13.73 -0.88 4.89
CA ILE A 246 13.75 -2.34 4.80
C ILE A 246 14.43 -2.86 6.07
N ILE A 247 13.81 -3.80 6.74
CA ILE A 247 14.29 -4.33 8.04
C ILE A 247 14.30 -5.84 7.96
N SER A 248 15.42 -6.45 8.34
CA SER A 248 15.56 -7.91 8.42
C SER A 248 16.69 -8.29 9.35
N LYS A 249 16.50 -9.34 10.14
CA LYS A 249 17.56 -9.95 10.97
C LYS A 249 18.47 -10.89 10.18
N ASN A 250 18.10 -11.24 8.95
CA ASN A 250 18.92 -12.08 8.09
C ASN A 250 20.21 -11.37 7.68
N LYS A 251 21.32 -11.86 8.22
CA LYS A 251 22.64 -11.22 8.05
C LYS A 251 23.18 -11.32 6.62
N GLU A 252 22.82 -12.37 5.88
CA GLU A 252 23.23 -12.49 4.48
C GLU A 252 22.48 -11.49 3.62
N LEU A 253 21.16 -11.35 3.81
CA LEU A 253 20.37 -10.31 3.14
C LEU A 253 20.94 -8.91 3.43
N SER A 254 21.27 -8.61 4.69
CA SER A 254 21.83 -7.31 5.09
C SER A 254 23.14 -7.00 4.35
N LYS A 255 24.03 -7.99 4.13
CA LYS A 255 25.24 -7.83 3.32
C LYS A 255 24.97 -7.53 1.84
N GLN A 256 23.81 -7.91 1.32
CA GLN A 256 23.44 -7.65 -0.06
C GLN A 256 22.69 -6.31 -0.19
N VAL A 257 21.76 -6.02 0.69
CA VAL A 257 20.96 -4.76 0.66
C VAL A 257 21.85 -3.52 0.79
N ILE A 258 22.93 -3.57 1.58
CA ILE A 258 23.85 -2.43 1.67
C ILE A 258 24.47 -2.06 0.32
N LYS A 259 24.67 -3.02 -0.59
CA LYS A 259 25.19 -2.75 -1.94
C LYS A 259 24.19 -1.95 -2.77
N CYS A 260 22.88 -2.25 -2.63
CA CYS A 260 21.81 -1.47 -3.26
C CYS A 260 21.79 -0.04 -2.72
N CYS A 261 21.90 0.12 -1.39
CA CYS A 261 22.01 1.43 -0.75
C CYS A 261 23.21 2.23 -1.25
N GLN A 262 24.39 1.59 -1.39
CA GLN A 262 25.60 2.22 -1.89
C GLN A 262 25.50 2.59 -3.37
N ALA A 263 24.87 1.75 -4.20
CA ALA A 263 24.65 2.05 -5.62
C ALA A 263 23.73 3.27 -5.83
N ARG A 264 22.72 3.43 -4.97
CA ARG A 264 21.84 4.60 -4.94
C ARG A 264 22.48 5.84 -4.30
N LEU A 265 23.61 5.69 -3.61
CA LEU A 265 24.36 6.64 -2.78
C LEU A 265 23.74 6.78 -1.37
N CYS A 266 22.69 7.59 -1.20
CA CYS A 266 22.05 7.81 0.10
C CYS A 266 20.60 8.26 -0.06
N SER A 267 19.83 8.21 1.02
CA SER A 267 18.55 8.94 1.12
C SER A 267 18.82 10.42 1.44
N PRO A 268 17.93 11.34 1.03
CA PRO A 268 18.12 12.78 1.23
C PRO A 268 18.25 13.14 2.71
N ILE A 269 19.22 14.00 3.06
CA ILE A 269 19.55 14.31 4.46
C ILE A 269 18.44 15.10 5.16
N LEU A 270 17.84 16.07 4.49
CA LEU A 270 16.81 16.93 5.11
C LEU A 270 15.56 16.13 5.45
N GLU A 271 15.17 15.22 4.56
CA GLU A 271 14.04 14.32 4.76
C GLU A 271 14.31 13.32 5.89
N GLN A 272 15.57 12.87 6.06
CA GLN A 272 15.95 12.04 7.19
C GLN A 272 15.88 12.80 8.51
N VAL A 273 16.27 14.07 8.55
CA VAL A 273 16.14 14.95 9.73
C VAL A 273 14.67 15.09 10.11
N GLY A 274 13.83 15.48 9.17
CA GLY A 274 12.39 15.61 9.41
C GLY A 274 11.75 14.29 9.82
N ALA A 275 12.10 13.17 9.16
CA ALA A 275 11.56 11.85 9.47
C ALA A 275 11.94 11.37 10.88
N ALA A 276 13.19 11.61 11.32
CA ALA A 276 13.61 11.26 12.69
C ALA A 276 12.76 12.01 13.73
N ALA A 277 12.47 13.28 13.50
CA ALA A 277 11.60 14.07 14.37
C ALA A 277 10.17 13.53 14.45
N LEU A 278 9.63 12.94 13.37
CA LEU A 278 8.30 12.32 13.39
C LEU A 278 8.19 11.18 14.42
N TYR A 279 9.25 10.45 14.68
CA TYR A 279 9.26 9.38 15.71
C TYR A 279 9.19 9.91 17.14
N THR A 280 9.32 11.23 17.35
CA THR A 280 9.09 11.87 18.65
C THR A 280 7.65 12.35 18.84
N THR A 281 6.81 12.18 17.83
CA THR A 281 5.39 12.57 17.89
C THR A 281 4.69 11.79 19.01
N PRO A 282 3.90 12.46 19.87
CA PRO A 282 3.17 11.78 20.94
C PRO A 282 2.23 10.69 20.41
N ALA A 283 2.05 9.62 21.18
CA ALA A 283 1.16 8.51 20.83
C ALA A 283 -0.29 8.97 20.56
N SER A 284 -0.75 10.02 21.27
CA SER A 284 -2.07 10.64 21.08
C SER A 284 -2.34 11.07 19.64
N TYR A 285 -1.31 11.47 18.88
CA TYR A 285 -1.47 11.81 17.46
C TYR A 285 -1.98 10.60 16.65
N LEU A 286 -1.37 9.43 16.84
CA LEU A 286 -1.78 8.21 16.12
C LEU A 286 -3.16 7.73 16.58
N GLU A 287 -3.49 7.90 17.86
CA GLU A 287 -4.82 7.58 18.41
C GLU A 287 -5.90 8.46 17.77
N GLU A 288 -5.66 9.78 17.67
CA GLU A 288 -6.58 10.72 17.03
C GLU A 288 -6.73 10.44 15.54
N VAL A 289 -5.61 10.21 14.83
CA VAL A 289 -5.60 9.84 13.41
C VAL A 289 -6.41 8.57 13.19
N ASN A 290 -6.20 7.55 14.01
CA ASN A 290 -6.89 6.26 13.88
C ASN A 290 -8.40 6.40 14.15
N LYS A 291 -8.78 7.20 15.14
CA LYS A 291 -10.18 7.53 15.44
C LYS A 291 -10.87 8.25 14.27
N GLU A 292 -10.19 9.20 13.64
CA GLU A 292 -10.72 9.90 12.47
C GLU A 292 -10.90 8.97 11.27
N TYR A 293 -9.90 8.14 10.95
CA TYR A 293 -10.01 7.19 9.83
C TYR A 293 -11.05 6.08 10.10
N LYS A 294 -11.22 5.65 11.37
CA LYS A 294 -12.34 4.77 11.74
C LYS A 294 -13.69 5.42 11.43
N LYS A 295 -13.87 6.69 11.80
CA LYS A 295 -15.10 7.45 11.49
C LYS A 295 -15.33 7.51 9.97
N ARG A 296 -14.29 7.81 9.18
CA ARG A 296 -14.38 7.86 7.71
C ARG A 296 -14.72 6.50 7.12
N ARG A 297 -14.12 5.41 7.63
CA ARG A 297 -14.45 4.04 7.26
C ARG A 297 -15.93 3.74 7.52
N ASP A 298 -16.41 4.05 8.71
CA ASP A 298 -17.81 3.81 9.10
C ASP A 298 -18.76 4.60 8.21
N THR A 299 -18.42 5.84 7.87
CA THR A 299 -19.19 6.71 6.97
C THR A 299 -19.29 6.11 5.56
N ILE A 300 -18.16 5.75 4.93
CA ILE A 300 -18.18 5.22 3.57
C ILE A 300 -18.89 3.86 3.49
N VAL A 301 -18.69 2.97 4.48
CA VAL A 301 -19.36 1.68 4.54
C VAL A 301 -20.88 1.85 4.68
N ALA A 302 -21.33 2.77 5.54
CA ALA A 302 -22.76 3.05 5.70
C ALA A 302 -23.39 3.66 4.43
N ALA A 303 -22.66 4.51 3.71
CA ALA A 303 -23.10 5.09 2.45
C ALA A 303 -23.19 4.04 1.33
N LEU A 304 -22.18 3.20 1.18
CA LEU A 304 -22.14 2.14 0.15
C LEU A 304 -23.23 1.09 0.34
N LYS A 305 -23.57 0.73 1.58
CA LYS A 305 -24.67 -0.21 1.88
C LYS A 305 -26.05 0.26 1.36
N LYS A 306 -26.22 1.56 1.10
CA LYS A 306 -27.46 2.12 0.55
C LYS A 306 -27.55 2.01 -0.97
N LEU A 307 -26.48 1.63 -1.66
CA LEU A 307 -26.42 1.57 -3.11
C LEU A 307 -26.90 0.19 -3.62
N PRO A 308 -27.97 0.11 -4.39
CA PRO A 308 -28.49 -1.16 -4.90
C PRO A 308 -27.47 -1.87 -5.82
N GLY A 309 -27.25 -3.16 -5.59
CA GLY A 309 -26.37 -4.00 -6.39
C GLY A 309 -24.86 -3.82 -6.12
N VAL A 310 -24.48 -2.91 -5.24
CA VAL A 310 -23.08 -2.73 -4.80
C VAL A 310 -22.77 -3.69 -3.67
N LYS A 311 -21.69 -4.48 -3.82
CA LYS A 311 -21.10 -5.25 -2.72
C LYS A 311 -19.78 -4.59 -2.32
N ALA A 312 -19.56 -4.42 -1.04
CA ALA A 312 -18.36 -3.79 -0.50
C ALA A 312 -17.69 -4.70 0.52
N SER A 313 -16.35 -4.68 0.59
CA SER A 313 -15.61 -5.30 1.68
C SER A 313 -15.95 -4.63 3.02
N ASP A 314 -15.54 -5.25 4.12
CA ASP A 314 -15.64 -4.69 5.48
C ASP A 314 -14.22 -4.44 6.02
N PRO A 315 -13.60 -3.29 5.64
CA PRO A 315 -12.21 -3.02 5.96
C PRO A 315 -12.00 -2.86 7.48
N LYS A 316 -11.04 -3.60 8.01
CA LYS A 316 -10.63 -3.54 9.43
C LYS A 316 -9.41 -2.66 9.65
N GLY A 317 -8.72 -2.30 8.56
CA GLY A 317 -7.52 -1.46 8.60
C GLY A 317 -7.23 -0.74 7.30
N ALA A 318 -6.07 -0.07 7.23
CA ALA A 318 -5.69 0.83 6.15
C ALA A 318 -6.76 1.94 5.93
N PHE A 319 -6.89 2.46 4.72
CA PHE A 319 -7.93 3.44 4.37
C PHE A 319 -8.48 3.20 2.96
N TYR A 320 -8.68 1.91 2.66
CA TYR A 320 -9.22 1.44 1.37
C TYR A 320 -10.39 0.50 1.57
N ILE A 321 -11.27 0.50 0.59
CA ILE A 321 -12.36 -0.44 0.48
C ILE A 321 -12.48 -0.88 -0.98
N MET A 322 -12.63 -2.19 -1.20
CA MET A 322 -12.98 -2.75 -2.50
C MET A 322 -14.49 -2.82 -2.63
N VAL A 323 -14.97 -2.43 -3.78
CA VAL A 323 -16.39 -2.47 -4.12
C VAL A 323 -16.60 -3.19 -5.45
N ASN A 324 -17.57 -4.08 -5.49
CA ASN A 324 -18.08 -4.70 -6.71
C ASN A 324 -19.36 -3.94 -7.10
N MET A 325 -19.41 -3.47 -8.34
CA MET A 325 -20.48 -2.59 -8.84
C MET A 325 -21.28 -3.29 -9.95
N PRO A 326 -22.58 -2.97 -10.12
CA PRO A 326 -23.41 -3.52 -11.20
C PRO A 326 -23.12 -2.79 -12.53
N VAL A 327 -21.89 -2.95 -13.05
CA VAL A 327 -21.43 -2.34 -14.31
C VAL A 327 -20.74 -3.40 -15.18
N ASP A 328 -20.72 -3.17 -16.47
CA ASP A 328 -20.00 -4.00 -17.44
C ASP A 328 -18.47 -3.93 -17.25
N ASP A 329 -17.98 -2.73 -16.99
CA ASP A 329 -16.55 -2.44 -16.84
C ASP A 329 -16.37 -1.17 -15.96
N ALA A 330 -15.70 -1.33 -14.81
CA ALA A 330 -15.50 -0.23 -13.86
C ALA A 330 -14.58 0.88 -14.41
N GLU A 331 -13.68 0.58 -15.34
CA GLU A 331 -12.84 1.59 -15.98
C GLU A 331 -13.64 2.44 -16.95
N LYS A 332 -14.46 1.81 -17.79
CA LYS A 332 -15.39 2.53 -18.68
C LYS A 332 -16.35 3.40 -17.86
N PHE A 333 -16.87 2.86 -16.77
CA PHE A 333 -17.74 3.60 -15.87
C PHE A 333 -17.03 4.81 -15.25
N ALA A 334 -15.77 4.66 -14.79
CA ALA A 334 -15.00 5.76 -14.23
C ALA A 334 -14.74 6.87 -15.26
N ILE A 335 -14.37 6.51 -16.51
CA ILE A 335 -14.18 7.46 -17.59
C ILE A 335 -15.49 8.18 -17.91
N TRP A 336 -16.58 7.42 -18.10
CA TRP A 336 -17.90 7.97 -18.39
C TRP A 336 -18.37 8.94 -17.29
N THR A 337 -18.15 8.59 -16.02
CA THR A 337 -18.52 9.44 -14.89
C THR A 337 -17.79 10.78 -14.92
N LEU A 338 -16.51 10.79 -15.24
CA LEU A 338 -15.71 12.03 -15.32
C LEU A 338 -16.13 12.90 -16.51
N GLU A 339 -16.38 12.30 -17.66
CA GLU A 339 -16.71 13.00 -18.89
C GLU A 339 -18.17 13.49 -18.92
N ASN A 340 -19.10 12.58 -18.60
CA ASN A 340 -20.53 12.75 -18.96
C ASN A 340 -21.44 12.99 -17.75
N PHE A 341 -20.95 12.82 -16.50
CA PHE A 341 -21.81 12.89 -15.33
C PHE A 341 -21.36 13.94 -14.32
N ALA A 342 -22.32 14.68 -13.80
CA ALA A 342 -22.11 15.58 -12.67
C ALA A 342 -23.45 15.89 -12.01
N ILE A 343 -23.45 16.14 -10.71
CA ILE A 343 -24.56 16.67 -9.93
C ILE A 343 -24.08 17.98 -9.28
N ASP A 344 -24.79 19.06 -9.52
CA ASP A 344 -24.44 20.40 -9.01
C ASP A 344 -22.99 20.81 -9.37
N GLY A 345 -22.50 20.38 -10.55
CA GLY A 345 -21.13 20.63 -10.99
C GLY A 345 -20.08 19.73 -10.31
N GLU A 346 -20.47 18.69 -9.60
CA GLU A 346 -19.58 17.79 -8.87
C GLU A 346 -19.58 16.38 -9.48
N THR A 347 -18.43 15.73 -9.53
CA THR A 347 -18.25 14.35 -9.99
C THR A 347 -17.25 13.60 -9.13
N VAL A 348 -17.06 12.28 -9.37
CA VAL A 348 -16.22 11.42 -8.55
C VAL A 348 -15.24 10.63 -9.41
N MET A 349 -14.02 10.43 -8.90
CA MET A 349 -12.97 9.58 -9.48
C MET A 349 -12.58 8.48 -8.51
N PHE A 350 -12.47 7.24 -9.00
CA PHE A 350 -12.03 6.08 -8.24
C PHE A 350 -11.00 5.26 -9.02
N ALA A 351 -10.38 4.28 -8.41
CA ALA A 351 -9.41 3.41 -9.09
C ALA A 351 -10.13 2.12 -9.57
N PRO A 352 -10.18 1.84 -10.89
CA PRO A 352 -10.71 0.59 -11.42
C PRO A 352 -10.01 -0.64 -10.86
N GLY A 353 -10.77 -1.70 -10.57
CA GLY A 353 -10.30 -2.88 -9.85
C GLY A 353 -9.36 -3.77 -10.65
N ASN A 354 -9.52 -3.85 -11.98
CA ASN A 354 -8.75 -4.73 -12.84
C ASN A 354 -7.22 -4.60 -12.69
N GLY A 355 -6.73 -3.42 -12.31
CA GLY A 355 -5.30 -3.16 -12.12
C GLY A 355 -4.71 -3.67 -10.79
N PHE A 356 -5.53 -4.26 -9.91
CA PHE A 356 -5.10 -4.86 -8.65
C PHE A 356 -5.06 -6.39 -8.72
N TYR A 357 -5.27 -6.95 -9.90
CA TYR A 357 -5.27 -8.38 -10.18
C TYR A 357 -4.21 -8.74 -11.23
N ASN A 358 -3.63 -9.92 -11.09
CA ASN A 358 -2.75 -10.52 -12.10
C ASN A 358 -3.54 -11.50 -13.00
N THR A 359 -4.60 -12.11 -12.47
CA THR A 359 -5.47 -13.03 -13.20
C THR A 359 -6.29 -12.26 -14.24
N PRO A 360 -6.15 -12.59 -15.54
CA PRO A 360 -6.90 -11.93 -16.60
C PRO A 360 -8.41 -12.04 -16.39
N GLY A 361 -9.12 -10.92 -16.55
CA GLY A 361 -10.57 -10.86 -16.40
C GLY A 361 -11.06 -10.66 -14.97
N SER A 362 -10.19 -10.70 -13.97
CA SER A 362 -10.55 -10.40 -12.58
C SER A 362 -10.68 -8.90 -12.35
N GLY A 363 -11.58 -8.51 -11.43
CA GLY A 363 -11.77 -7.13 -11.00
C GLY A 363 -12.37 -6.18 -12.05
N ILE A 364 -12.91 -6.67 -13.16
CA ILE A 364 -13.45 -5.83 -14.26
C ILE A 364 -14.56 -4.90 -13.78
N ASN A 365 -15.46 -5.39 -12.93
CA ASN A 365 -16.56 -4.62 -12.35
C ASN A 365 -16.31 -4.19 -10.90
N GLU A 366 -15.05 -4.18 -10.49
CA GLU A 366 -14.64 -3.74 -9.16
C GLU A 366 -13.94 -2.39 -9.19
N ALA A 367 -13.90 -1.74 -8.04
CA ALA A 367 -13.13 -0.53 -7.83
C ALA A 367 -12.55 -0.50 -6.42
N ARG A 368 -11.37 0.14 -6.29
CA ARG A 368 -10.85 0.54 -4.98
C ARG A 368 -11.24 1.99 -4.72
N LEU A 369 -11.85 2.24 -3.56
CA LEU A 369 -12.09 3.57 -3.03
C LEU A 369 -11.15 3.81 -1.84
N ALA A 370 -10.53 5.00 -1.81
CA ALA A 370 -9.75 5.46 -0.67
C ALA A 370 -10.60 6.42 0.16
N TYR A 371 -10.81 6.14 1.44
CA TYR A 371 -11.61 7.00 2.33
C TYR A 371 -10.73 8.00 3.09
N VAL A 372 -9.91 8.75 2.32
CA VAL A 372 -9.00 9.77 2.84
C VAL A 372 -9.63 11.16 2.95
N LEU A 373 -10.80 11.38 2.36
CA LEU A 373 -11.55 12.65 2.44
C LEU A 373 -12.30 12.74 3.77
N LYS A 374 -12.74 13.95 4.14
CA LYS A 374 -13.62 14.17 5.29
C LYS A 374 -14.95 13.43 5.12
N SER A 375 -15.63 13.11 6.23
CA SER A 375 -16.85 12.32 6.22
C SER A 375 -17.95 12.93 5.33
N GLU A 376 -18.11 14.25 5.35
CA GLU A 376 -19.11 14.97 4.55
C GLU A 376 -18.83 14.85 3.05
N ASP A 377 -17.56 14.97 2.65
CA ASP A 377 -17.13 14.79 1.26
C ASP A 377 -17.26 13.32 0.81
N LEU A 378 -17.03 12.36 1.71
CA LEU A 378 -17.24 10.93 1.42
C LEU A 378 -18.72 10.63 1.20
N GLU A 379 -19.62 11.12 2.04
CA GLU A 379 -21.07 10.95 1.86
C GLU A 379 -21.52 11.53 0.52
N ARG A 380 -21.06 12.74 0.18
CA ARG A 380 -21.36 13.40 -1.08
C ARG A 380 -20.82 12.62 -2.28
N ALA A 381 -19.58 12.20 -2.22
CA ALA A 381 -18.95 11.42 -3.29
C ALA A 381 -19.67 10.08 -3.55
N ILE A 382 -20.09 9.37 -2.50
CA ILE A 382 -20.82 8.10 -2.63
C ILE A 382 -22.25 8.34 -3.12
N TYR A 383 -22.90 9.44 -2.73
CA TYR A 383 -24.19 9.84 -3.31
C TYR A 383 -24.06 10.05 -4.83
N ILE A 384 -23.06 10.83 -5.28
CA ILE A 384 -22.79 11.06 -6.70
C ILE A 384 -22.50 9.75 -7.43
N LEU A 385 -21.70 8.86 -6.84
CA LEU A 385 -21.41 7.53 -7.38
C LEU A 385 -22.70 6.73 -7.59
N GLY A 386 -23.60 6.76 -6.59
CA GLY A 386 -24.89 6.07 -6.65
C GLY A 386 -25.80 6.58 -7.77
N GLU A 387 -25.89 7.88 -7.96
CA GLU A 387 -26.67 8.48 -9.05
C GLU A 387 -26.01 8.22 -10.41
N ALA A 388 -24.67 8.25 -10.48
CA ALA A 388 -23.93 7.88 -11.69
C ALA A 388 -24.19 6.42 -12.09
N LEU A 389 -24.22 5.49 -11.13
CA LEU A 389 -24.55 4.07 -11.37
C LEU A 389 -25.96 3.90 -11.96
N LYS A 390 -26.93 4.72 -11.54
CA LYS A 390 -28.32 4.68 -12.11
C LYS A 390 -28.37 5.17 -13.56
N ALA A 391 -27.54 6.16 -13.89
CA ALA A 391 -27.51 6.80 -15.20
C ALA A 391 -26.57 6.14 -16.22
N TYR A 392 -25.67 5.28 -15.76
CA TYR A 392 -24.66 4.67 -16.60
C TYR A 392 -25.23 3.71 -17.64
N PRO A 393 -24.97 3.90 -18.96
CA PRO A 393 -25.53 3.03 -19.99
C PRO A 393 -25.05 1.56 -19.94
N GLY A 394 -23.87 1.31 -19.37
CA GLY A 394 -23.30 -0.04 -19.19
C GLY A 394 -23.66 -0.68 -17.84
N ARG A 395 -24.72 -0.23 -17.19
CA ARG A 395 -25.23 -0.86 -15.98
C ARG A 395 -25.76 -2.26 -16.29
N VAL A 396 -25.36 -3.22 -15.45
CA VAL A 396 -25.81 -4.61 -15.53
C VAL A 396 -26.85 -4.85 -14.44
N GLU A 397 -28.07 -5.19 -14.82
CA GLU A 397 -29.09 -5.66 -13.87
C GLU A 397 -28.74 -7.08 -13.43
N LYS A 398 -28.61 -7.29 -12.13
CA LYS A 398 -28.46 -8.61 -11.51
C LYS A 398 -29.74 -9.02 -10.82
#